data_b8400d80ae7de6ec65dfc7a0ee209deb
#
_entry.id   b8400d80ae7de6ec65dfc7a0ee209deb
#
_cell.length_a   1.000
_cell.length_b   1.000
_cell.length_c   1.000
_cell.angle_alpha   90.00
_cell.angle_beta   90.00
_cell.angle_gamma   90.00
#
_symmetry.space_group_name_H-M   'P 1'
#
loop_
_entity.id
_entity.type
_entity.pdbx_description
1 polymer ?
#
loop_
_entity_poly.entity_id
_entity_poly.type
_entity_poly.pdbx_seq_one_letter_code
_entity_poly.pdbx_strand_id
1 'polypeptide(L)'
;LTGSVSAEMIQVKGSDTIINLVQKEAEVYMQQNPAVKISVTGGGSGTGLAALVNKKCTIADASRAINAKEIESAVANGVSPSRIVIAIDGLSVVVNSQNGVSRLTMDQIGAIFRGEVKNWSEVGGGDMPINLYGRQSNSGTYGFFREMVLKGEYSPKMNTMNGNSQIVEAVKADPSGIGYIGVGYAKSASGVTILDVATKQGGDYKSPLDQAAVEGGQYPIARPLYQYVDGNPAGAVKAFLAFEVSEQGQKIVEEEGFYPISADYKTENAKFGL
;
A
#
# COMPACT_ATOMS: atom_id res chain seq x y z
N LEU A 1 4.12 18.72 -43.62
CA LEU A 1 3.35 17.60 -43.05
C LEU A 1 3.70 17.49 -41.59
N THR A 2 2.98 18.23 -40.73
CA THR A 2 3.02 18.05 -39.27
C THR A 2 2.17 16.82 -38.96
N GLY A 3 2.81 15.67 -38.88
CA GLY A 3 2.16 14.48 -38.32
C GLY A 3 1.76 14.79 -36.88
N SER A 4 0.46 14.76 -36.56
CA SER A 4 0.00 14.79 -35.20
C SER A 4 0.54 13.54 -34.51
N VAL A 5 1.54 13.69 -33.65
CA VAL A 5 1.97 12.61 -32.73
C VAL A 5 0.77 12.39 -31.81
N SER A 6 0.07 11.28 -32.02
CA SER A 6 -0.98 10.85 -31.08
C SER A 6 -0.33 10.69 -29.72
N ALA A 7 -0.80 11.43 -28.72
CA ALA A 7 -0.30 11.30 -27.37
C ALA A 7 -0.51 9.85 -26.89
N GLU A 8 0.57 9.18 -26.51
CA GLU A 8 0.48 7.84 -25.94
C GLU A 8 -0.12 7.95 -24.53
N MET A 9 -1.23 7.28 -24.30
CA MET A 9 -1.97 7.38 -23.06
C MET A 9 -1.72 6.15 -22.18
N ILE A 10 -1.18 6.38 -20.98
CA ILE A 10 -1.00 5.36 -19.94
C ILE A 10 -2.12 5.54 -18.92
N GLN A 11 -2.91 4.49 -18.71
CA GLN A 11 -3.97 4.45 -17.71
C GLN A 11 -3.52 3.60 -16.52
N VAL A 12 -3.27 4.23 -15.38
CA VAL A 12 -2.93 3.58 -14.11
C VAL A 12 -4.16 3.52 -13.23
N LYS A 13 -4.46 2.35 -12.67
CA LYS A 13 -5.63 2.16 -11.82
C LYS A 13 -5.36 1.19 -10.68
N GLY A 14 -5.86 1.50 -9.48
CA GLY A 14 -5.83 0.50 -8.42
C GLY A 14 -5.65 1.02 -7.01
N SER A 15 -4.54 0.67 -6.38
CA SER A 15 -4.29 0.87 -4.96
C SER A 15 -4.36 2.33 -4.52
N ASP A 16 -5.24 2.62 -3.56
CA ASP A 16 -5.28 3.93 -2.92
C ASP A 16 -4.12 4.15 -1.94
N THR A 17 -3.35 3.10 -1.63
CA THR A 17 -2.16 3.23 -0.77
C THR A 17 -1.05 3.99 -1.48
N ILE A 18 -0.83 3.73 -2.76
CA ILE A 18 0.26 4.34 -3.56
C ILE A 18 -0.24 5.42 -4.51
N ILE A 19 -1.51 5.80 -4.46
CA ILE A 19 -2.09 6.75 -5.42
C ILE A 19 -1.34 8.09 -5.45
N ASN A 20 -0.99 8.66 -4.29
CA ASN A 20 -0.29 9.94 -4.23
C ASN A 20 1.12 9.82 -4.80
N LEU A 21 1.85 8.74 -4.46
CA LEU A 21 3.16 8.44 -5.01
C LEU A 21 3.12 8.38 -6.53
N VAL A 22 2.27 7.51 -7.09
CA VAL A 22 2.20 7.30 -8.55
C VAL A 22 1.69 8.56 -9.28
N GLN A 23 0.79 9.33 -8.66
CA GLN A 23 0.37 10.65 -9.20
C GLN A 23 1.55 11.63 -9.25
N LYS A 24 2.39 11.65 -8.22
CA LYS A 24 3.58 12.53 -8.19
C LYS A 24 4.61 12.11 -9.23
N GLU A 25 4.90 10.82 -9.34
CA GLU A 25 5.78 10.27 -10.36
C GLU A 25 5.27 10.54 -11.78
N ALA A 26 3.96 10.35 -12.02
CA ALA A 26 3.33 10.67 -13.30
C ALA A 26 3.41 12.16 -13.64
N GLU A 27 3.20 13.05 -12.65
CA GLU A 27 3.34 14.50 -12.83
C GLU A 27 4.74 14.86 -13.28
N VAL A 28 5.77 14.41 -12.55
CA VAL A 28 7.17 14.70 -12.84
C VAL A 28 7.58 14.12 -14.19
N TYR A 29 7.16 12.88 -14.49
CA TYR A 29 7.46 12.23 -15.75
C TYR A 29 6.83 12.97 -16.96
N MET A 30 5.56 13.38 -16.87
CA MET A 30 4.88 14.14 -17.92
C MET A 30 5.49 15.53 -18.17
N GLN A 31 6.01 16.18 -17.12
CA GLN A 31 6.75 17.44 -17.29
C GLN A 31 8.02 17.26 -18.14
N GLN A 32 8.69 16.13 -18.00
CA GLN A 32 9.89 15.79 -18.79
C GLN A 32 9.56 15.18 -20.15
N ASN A 33 8.36 14.61 -20.31
CA ASN A 33 7.90 13.89 -21.50
C ASN A 33 6.51 14.38 -21.97
N PRO A 34 6.38 15.59 -22.51
CA PRO A 34 5.08 16.22 -22.81
C PRO A 34 4.20 15.46 -23.80
N ALA A 35 4.78 14.57 -24.61
CA ALA A 35 4.07 13.71 -25.57
C ALA A 35 3.34 12.55 -24.88
N VAL A 36 3.68 12.20 -23.66
CA VAL A 36 3.03 11.13 -22.86
C VAL A 36 1.94 11.72 -22.00
N LYS A 37 0.81 11.03 -21.90
CA LYS A 37 -0.29 11.38 -21.01
C LYS A 37 -0.53 10.22 -20.05
N ILE A 38 -0.47 10.47 -18.74
CA ILE A 38 -0.69 9.48 -17.70
C ILE A 38 -1.88 9.89 -16.85
N SER A 39 -2.81 8.98 -16.68
CA SER A 39 -3.98 9.17 -15.81
C SER A 39 -3.90 8.14 -14.68
N VAL A 40 -3.94 8.60 -13.43
CA VAL A 40 -3.85 7.74 -12.24
C VAL A 40 -5.17 7.81 -11.47
N THR A 41 -5.79 6.66 -11.25
CA THR A 41 -7.07 6.55 -10.54
C THR A 41 -7.02 5.46 -9.46
N GLY A 42 -7.59 5.75 -8.31
CA GLY A 42 -7.70 4.81 -7.19
C GLY A 42 -8.85 3.80 -7.35
N GLY A 43 -9.33 3.33 -6.22
CA GLY A 43 -10.48 2.42 -6.11
C GLY A 43 -10.10 1.03 -5.58
N GLY A 44 -8.87 0.88 -5.08
CA GLY A 44 -8.37 -0.35 -4.47
C GLY A 44 -7.69 -1.30 -5.46
N SER A 45 -6.73 -2.07 -4.95
CA SER A 45 -5.92 -3.02 -5.74
C SER A 45 -6.76 -4.03 -6.51
N GLY A 46 -7.84 -4.54 -5.91
CA GLY A 46 -8.74 -5.47 -6.58
C GLY A 46 -9.41 -4.85 -7.81
N THR A 47 -9.77 -3.57 -7.75
CA THR A 47 -10.33 -2.84 -8.90
C THR A 47 -9.30 -2.64 -10.00
N GLY A 48 -8.05 -2.30 -9.65
CA GLY A 48 -6.95 -2.17 -10.62
C GLY A 48 -6.61 -3.49 -11.30
N LEU A 49 -6.43 -4.55 -10.52
CA LEU A 49 -6.14 -5.88 -11.05
C LEU A 49 -7.27 -6.39 -11.95
N ALA A 50 -8.54 -6.21 -11.55
CA ALA A 50 -9.68 -6.54 -12.40
C ALA A 50 -9.69 -5.72 -13.70
N ALA A 51 -9.32 -4.43 -13.65
CA ALA A 51 -9.21 -3.60 -14.84
C ALA A 51 -8.10 -4.09 -15.79
N LEU A 52 -6.94 -4.49 -15.27
CA LEU A 52 -5.85 -5.06 -16.06
C LEU A 52 -6.28 -6.38 -16.72
N VAL A 53 -6.87 -7.30 -15.94
CA VAL A 53 -7.38 -8.59 -16.42
C VAL A 53 -8.41 -8.42 -17.55
N ASN A 54 -9.21 -7.37 -17.49
CA ASN A 54 -10.19 -7.05 -18.52
C ASN A 54 -9.67 -6.06 -19.60
N LYS A 55 -8.36 -5.81 -19.62
CA LYS A 55 -7.72 -4.87 -20.60
C LYS A 55 -8.32 -3.46 -20.59
N LYS A 56 -8.70 -2.98 -19.38
CA LYS A 56 -9.32 -1.66 -19.15
C LYS A 56 -8.38 -0.65 -18.49
N CYS A 57 -7.14 -1.04 -18.20
CA CYS A 57 -6.05 -0.15 -17.84
C CYS A 57 -4.73 -0.71 -18.37
N THR A 58 -3.71 0.15 -18.40
CA THR A 58 -2.37 -0.21 -18.88
C THR A 58 -1.51 -0.74 -17.74
N ILE A 59 -1.65 -0.14 -16.56
CA ILE A 59 -0.92 -0.48 -15.34
C ILE A 59 -1.93 -0.64 -14.20
N ALA A 60 -1.81 -1.72 -13.43
CA ALA A 60 -2.59 -1.92 -12.22
C ALA A 60 -1.72 -1.71 -10.97
N ASP A 61 -2.06 -0.71 -10.17
CA ASP A 61 -1.44 -0.45 -8.87
C ASP A 61 -1.95 -1.42 -7.82
N ALA A 62 -1.04 -2.04 -7.07
CA ALA A 62 -1.41 -3.02 -6.05
C ALA A 62 -0.54 -2.92 -4.79
N SER A 63 -1.19 -2.96 -3.63
CA SER A 63 -0.57 -3.03 -2.30
C SER A 63 -0.68 -4.41 -1.66
N ARG A 64 -0.85 -5.43 -2.47
CA ARG A 64 -0.70 -6.87 -2.22
C ARG A 64 -0.32 -7.59 -3.50
N ALA A 65 0.20 -8.79 -3.38
CA ALA A 65 0.38 -9.63 -4.56
C ALA A 65 -0.97 -9.98 -5.22
N ILE A 66 -0.93 -10.18 -6.54
CA ILE A 66 -2.03 -10.76 -7.29
C ILE A 66 -2.28 -12.18 -6.77
N ASN A 67 -3.53 -12.57 -6.56
CA ASN A 67 -3.89 -13.88 -6.03
C ASN A 67 -4.14 -14.91 -7.15
N ALA A 68 -4.23 -16.20 -6.77
CA ALA A 68 -4.38 -17.29 -7.72
C ALA A 68 -5.64 -17.15 -8.61
N LYS A 69 -6.78 -16.72 -8.05
CA LYS A 69 -8.01 -16.52 -8.84
C LYS A 69 -7.90 -15.39 -9.84
N GLU A 70 -7.19 -14.32 -9.46
CA GLU A 70 -6.91 -13.18 -10.37
C GLU A 70 -5.97 -13.62 -11.49
N ILE A 71 -4.96 -14.46 -11.19
CA ILE A 71 -4.07 -15.05 -12.21
C ILE A 71 -4.84 -15.96 -13.16
N GLU A 72 -5.69 -16.86 -12.64
CA GLU A 72 -6.54 -17.73 -13.46
C GLU A 72 -7.44 -16.90 -14.40
N SER A 73 -8.05 -15.86 -13.87
CA SER A 73 -8.89 -14.95 -14.67
C SER A 73 -8.07 -14.19 -15.72
N ALA A 74 -6.85 -13.77 -15.39
CA ALA A 74 -5.95 -13.12 -16.33
C ALA A 74 -5.61 -14.04 -17.50
N VAL A 75 -5.19 -15.27 -17.20
CA VAL A 75 -4.85 -16.27 -18.22
C VAL A 75 -6.06 -16.58 -19.12
N ALA A 76 -7.25 -16.72 -18.53
CA ALA A 76 -8.49 -16.96 -19.30
C ALA A 76 -8.81 -15.79 -20.26
N ASN A 77 -8.42 -14.57 -19.92
CA ASN A 77 -8.60 -13.36 -20.75
C ASN A 77 -7.38 -13.07 -21.67
N GLY A 78 -6.41 -13.96 -21.73
CA GLY A 78 -5.18 -13.78 -22.54
C GLY A 78 -4.33 -12.61 -22.02
N VAL A 79 -4.26 -12.44 -20.70
CA VAL A 79 -3.40 -11.47 -19.98
C VAL A 79 -2.36 -12.25 -19.20
N SER A 80 -1.10 -11.82 -19.28
CA SER A 80 0.04 -12.40 -18.56
C SER A 80 0.59 -11.34 -17.58
N PRO A 81 0.12 -11.28 -16.33
CA PRO A 81 0.50 -10.20 -15.42
C PRO A 81 1.99 -10.26 -15.07
N SER A 82 2.73 -9.24 -15.45
CA SER A 82 4.12 -9.00 -15.05
C SER A 82 4.16 -8.07 -13.86
N ARG A 83 4.88 -8.49 -12.82
CA ARG A 83 4.99 -7.78 -11.55
C ARG A 83 6.24 -6.92 -11.51
N ILE A 84 6.07 -5.65 -11.23
CA ILE A 84 7.15 -4.68 -10.98
C ILE A 84 7.01 -4.19 -9.53
N VAL A 85 8.10 -4.18 -8.78
CA VAL A 85 8.13 -3.62 -7.42
C VAL A 85 8.59 -2.18 -7.52
N ILE A 86 7.80 -1.24 -7.00
CA ILE A 86 8.08 0.20 -7.11
C ILE A 86 8.47 0.86 -5.80
N ALA A 87 8.05 0.33 -4.66
CA ALA A 87 8.35 0.86 -3.33
C ALA A 87 8.19 -0.21 -2.24
N ILE A 88 8.67 0.09 -1.03
CA ILE A 88 8.46 -0.70 0.17
C ILE A 88 7.60 0.09 1.16
N ASP A 89 6.66 -0.58 1.80
CA ASP A 89 5.73 -0.03 2.79
C ASP A 89 5.92 -0.70 4.15
N GLY A 90 6.13 0.10 5.18
CA GLY A 90 5.97 -0.32 6.58
C GLY A 90 4.52 -0.06 7.00
N LEU A 91 3.59 -0.99 6.69
CA LEU A 91 2.18 -0.81 7.01
C LEU A 91 2.00 -0.50 8.49
N SER A 92 1.52 0.69 8.80
CA SER A 92 1.53 1.28 10.13
C SER A 92 0.18 1.10 10.80
N VAL A 93 0.19 0.65 12.06
CA VAL A 93 -1.00 0.66 12.92
C VAL A 93 -0.99 1.95 13.72
N VAL A 94 -2.12 2.64 13.73
CA VAL A 94 -2.27 3.96 14.36
C VAL A 94 -3.42 3.96 15.36
N VAL A 95 -3.21 4.67 16.46
CA VAL A 95 -4.25 4.95 17.47
C VAL A 95 -4.37 6.45 17.68
N ASN A 96 -5.45 6.91 18.30
CA ASN A 96 -5.57 8.30 18.71
C ASN A 96 -4.41 8.70 19.65
N SER A 97 -3.87 9.90 19.48
CA SER A 97 -2.73 10.38 20.31
C SER A 97 -3.03 10.45 21.82
N GLN A 98 -4.30 10.49 22.21
CA GLN A 98 -4.73 10.49 23.61
C GLN A 98 -4.94 9.08 24.18
N ASN A 99 -4.82 8.03 23.36
CA ASN A 99 -5.10 6.65 23.77
C ASN A 99 -4.13 6.11 24.82
N GLY A 100 -2.85 6.54 24.76
CA GLY A 100 -1.78 6.11 25.68
C GLY A 100 -1.10 4.78 25.32
N VAL A 101 -1.64 3.99 24.41
CA VAL A 101 -0.98 2.79 23.86
C VAL A 101 0.03 3.20 22.81
N SER A 102 1.27 2.74 22.92
CA SER A 102 2.35 3.06 21.98
C SER A 102 2.94 1.83 21.26
N ARG A 103 2.56 0.63 21.68
CA ARG A 103 3.08 -0.61 21.10
C ARG A 103 2.11 -1.78 21.30
N LEU A 104 2.05 -2.68 20.32
CA LEU A 104 1.25 -3.91 20.38
C LEU A 104 2.02 -5.05 19.69
N THR A 105 1.67 -6.30 20.01
CA THR A 105 2.14 -7.44 19.24
C THR A 105 1.22 -7.73 18.06
N MET A 106 1.71 -8.49 17.08
CA MET A 106 0.91 -8.98 15.94
C MET A 106 -0.35 -9.70 16.41
N ASP A 107 -0.24 -10.54 17.44
CA ASP A 107 -1.36 -11.30 17.99
C ASP A 107 -2.40 -10.38 18.63
N GLN A 108 -1.97 -9.36 19.40
CA GLN A 108 -2.87 -8.37 19.97
C GLN A 108 -3.61 -7.57 18.88
N ILE A 109 -2.88 -7.10 17.86
CA ILE A 109 -3.48 -6.38 16.74
C ILE A 109 -4.50 -7.28 16.02
N GLY A 110 -4.14 -8.52 15.74
CA GLY A 110 -5.04 -9.50 15.11
C GLY A 110 -6.30 -9.71 15.93
N ALA A 111 -6.17 -9.96 17.25
CA ALA A 111 -7.30 -10.17 18.15
C ALA A 111 -8.23 -8.93 18.25
N ILE A 112 -7.65 -7.72 18.25
CA ILE A 112 -8.39 -6.46 18.20
C ILE A 112 -9.23 -6.38 16.92
N PHE A 113 -8.62 -6.56 15.76
CA PHE A 113 -9.34 -6.41 14.49
C PHE A 113 -10.31 -7.57 14.18
N ARG A 114 -10.14 -8.75 14.79
CA ARG A 114 -11.15 -9.81 14.78
C ARG A 114 -12.29 -9.53 15.76
N GLY A 115 -12.15 -8.54 16.67
CA GLY A 115 -13.16 -8.19 17.69
C GLY A 115 -13.18 -9.14 18.89
N GLU A 116 -12.11 -9.88 19.11
CA GLU A 116 -11.88 -10.73 20.28
C GLU A 116 -11.50 -9.88 21.50
N VAL A 117 -10.59 -8.92 21.32
CA VAL A 117 -10.25 -7.86 22.28
C VAL A 117 -11.12 -6.65 21.96
N LYS A 118 -11.87 -6.14 22.97
CA LYS A 118 -12.88 -5.09 22.79
C LYS A 118 -12.67 -3.85 23.65
N ASN A 119 -11.75 -3.94 24.60
CA ASN A 119 -11.42 -2.86 25.52
C ASN A 119 -9.91 -2.65 25.55
N TRP A 120 -9.47 -1.40 25.55
CA TRP A 120 -8.06 -1.06 25.59
C TRP A 120 -7.36 -1.55 26.84
N SER A 121 -8.07 -1.69 27.99
CA SER A 121 -7.50 -2.24 29.23
C SER A 121 -7.00 -3.67 29.08
N GLU A 122 -7.52 -4.44 28.13
CA GLU A 122 -7.07 -5.82 27.86
C GLU A 122 -5.67 -5.89 27.23
N VAL A 123 -5.19 -4.77 26.71
CA VAL A 123 -3.87 -4.66 26.04
C VAL A 123 -2.98 -3.57 26.66
N GLY A 124 -3.27 -3.17 27.90
CA GLY A 124 -2.45 -2.22 28.67
C GLY A 124 -2.80 -0.74 28.49
N GLY A 125 -3.91 -0.45 27.84
CA GLY A 125 -4.47 0.91 27.73
C GLY A 125 -5.45 1.24 28.86
N GLY A 126 -6.17 2.36 28.70
CA GLY A 126 -7.23 2.79 29.60
C GLY A 126 -8.50 1.95 29.48
N ASP A 127 -9.43 2.10 30.44
CA ASP A 127 -10.74 1.45 30.36
C ASP A 127 -11.65 2.20 29.36
N MET A 128 -11.50 1.84 28.08
CA MET A 128 -12.26 2.38 26.96
C MET A 128 -12.55 1.28 25.94
N PRO A 129 -13.71 1.30 25.26
CA PRO A 129 -13.97 0.40 24.15
C PRO A 129 -13.00 0.65 22.99
N ILE A 130 -12.80 -0.34 22.11
CA ILE A 130 -11.99 -0.19 20.90
C ILE A 130 -12.91 0.01 19.70
N ASN A 131 -12.69 1.09 18.96
CA ASN A 131 -13.35 1.38 17.69
C ASN A 131 -12.39 1.12 16.52
N LEU A 132 -12.83 0.28 15.58
CA LEU A 132 -12.00 -0.20 14.48
C LEU A 132 -12.24 0.62 13.22
N TYR A 133 -11.15 1.05 12.58
CA TYR A 133 -11.14 1.75 11.29
C TYR A 133 -10.23 1.02 10.32
N GLY A 134 -10.78 0.56 9.20
CA GLY A 134 -10.03 -0.17 8.19
C GLY A 134 -10.51 0.16 6.79
N ARG A 135 -10.04 -0.62 5.83
CA ARG A 135 -10.33 -0.43 4.42
C ARG A 135 -11.47 -1.35 3.98
N GLN A 136 -12.09 -1.01 2.85
CA GLN A 136 -13.07 -1.86 2.17
C GLN A 136 -12.39 -3.10 1.53
N SER A 137 -13.17 -4.13 1.24
CA SER A 137 -12.67 -5.46 0.83
C SER A 137 -11.92 -5.49 -0.52
N ASN A 138 -12.14 -4.52 -1.41
CA ASN A 138 -11.39 -4.39 -2.66
C ASN A 138 -10.00 -3.72 -2.47
N SER A 139 -9.70 -3.21 -1.28
CA SER A 139 -8.39 -2.68 -0.92
C SER A 139 -7.35 -3.81 -0.82
N GLY A 140 -6.19 -3.62 -1.46
CA GLY A 140 -5.05 -4.52 -1.27
C GLY A 140 -4.52 -4.50 0.15
N THR A 141 -4.56 -3.33 0.81
CA THR A 141 -4.15 -3.19 2.21
C THR A 141 -5.07 -3.98 3.15
N TYR A 142 -6.39 -3.97 2.89
CA TYR A 142 -7.33 -4.84 3.60
C TYR A 142 -6.96 -6.32 3.45
N GLY A 143 -6.71 -6.77 2.21
CA GLY A 143 -6.35 -8.17 1.94
C GLY A 143 -5.03 -8.58 2.59
N PHE A 144 -4.00 -7.75 2.44
CA PHE A 144 -2.70 -8.00 3.06
C PHE A 144 -2.77 -8.05 4.58
N PHE A 145 -3.43 -7.08 5.21
CA PHE A 145 -3.56 -7.03 6.67
C PHE A 145 -4.38 -8.20 7.21
N ARG A 146 -5.44 -8.63 6.48
CA ARG A 146 -6.22 -9.83 6.83
C ARG A 146 -5.35 -11.08 6.84
N GLU A 147 -4.53 -11.27 5.81
CA GLU A 147 -3.68 -12.45 5.66
C GLU A 147 -2.52 -12.47 6.66
N MET A 148 -1.82 -11.37 6.80
CA MET A 148 -0.58 -11.31 7.58
C MET A 148 -0.81 -11.10 9.08
N VAL A 149 -1.82 -10.31 9.45
CA VAL A 149 -2.04 -9.87 10.83
C VAL A 149 -3.23 -10.57 11.45
N LEU A 150 -4.40 -10.52 10.81
CA LEU A 150 -5.60 -11.13 11.38
C LEU A 150 -5.56 -12.65 11.37
N LYS A 151 -5.09 -13.23 10.27
CA LYS A 151 -5.18 -14.68 10.01
C LYS A 151 -6.59 -15.23 10.23
N GLY A 152 -7.58 -14.43 9.86
CA GLY A 152 -9.01 -14.65 10.08
C GLY A 152 -9.87 -13.57 9.42
N GLU A 153 -11.10 -13.43 9.88
CA GLU A 153 -12.02 -12.42 9.35
C GLU A 153 -12.05 -11.17 10.26
N TYR A 154 -12.26 -10.01 9.64
CA TYR A 154 -12.47 -8.77 10.37
C TYR A 154 -13.76 -8.80 11.19
N SER A 155 -13.73 -8.13 12.32
CA SER A 155 -14.96 -7.84 13.08
C SER A 155 -15.99 -7.14 12.18
N PRO A 156 -17.26 -7.60 12.19
CA PRO A 156 -18.32 -6.92 11.44
C PRO A 156 -18.60 -5.50 11.94
N LYS A 157 -18.04 -5.12 13.08
CA LYS A 157 -18.14 -3.76 13.65
C LYS A 157 -17.06 -2.80 13.12
N MET A 158 -16.15 -3.26 12.27
CA MET A 158 -15.12 -2.38 11.70
C MET A 158 -15.75 -1.35 10.75
N ASN A 159 -15.45 -0.08 11.00
CA ASN A 159 -15.81 1.02 10.11
C ASN A 159 -14.90 0.97 8.87
N THR A 160 -15.48 0.86 7.68
CA THR A 160 -14.74 0.79 6.43
C THR A 160 -14.58 2.15 5.78
N MET A 161 -13.34 2.50 5.42
CA MET A 161 -12.96 3.77 4.80
C MET A 161 -12.42 3.55 3.38
N ASN A 162 -12.64 4.53 2.50
CA ASN A 162 -12.20 4.44 1.10
C ASN A 162 -10.70 4.69 0.93
N GLY A 163 -10.04 5.40 1.85
CA GLY A 163 -8.63 5.76 1.74
C GLY A 163 -7.90 5.83 3.07
N ASN A 164 -6.55 5.92 3.00
CA ASN A 164 -5.70 6.01 4.18
C ASN A 164 -5.91 7.33 4.94
N SER A 165 -6.04 8.46 4.24
CA SER A 165 -6.28 9.76 4.87
C SER A 165 -7.58 9.79 5.68
N GLN A 166 -8.63 9.11 5.21
CA GLN A 166 -9.89 8.99 5.96
C GLN A 166 -9.73 8.19 7.25
N ILE A 167 -8.87 7.15 7.25
CA ILE A 167 -8.55 6.41 8.47
C ILE A 167 -7.80 7.31 9.46
N VAL A 168 -6.82 8.09 8.99
CA VAL A 168 -6.10 9.05 9.85
C VAL A 168 -7.07 10.01 10.52
N GLU A 169 -7.95 10.66 9.75
CA GLU A 169 -8.92 11.62 10.30
C GLU A 169 -9.93 10.96 11.25
N ALA A 170 -10.41 9.74 10.93
CA ALA A 170 -11.33 9.02 11.81
C ALA A 170 -10.67 8.63 13.15
N VAL A 171 -9.44 8.11 13.12
CA VAL A 171 -8.70 7.75 14.34
C VAL A 171 -8.33 8.99 15.14
N LYS A 172 -7.93 10.08 14.48
CA LYS A 172 -7.64 11.37 15.12
C LYS A 172 -8.86 11.94 15.87
N ALA A 173 -10.05 11.75 15.33
CA ALA A 173 -11.30 12.27 15.93
C ALA A 173 -11.86 11.38 17.05
N ASP A 174 -11.34 10.15 17.20
CA ASP A 174 -11.89 9.16 18.14
C ASP A 174 -10.82 8.67 19.13
N PRO A 175 -10.85 9.06 20.41
CA PRO A 175 -9.92 8.58 21.44
C PRO A 175 -9.86 7.06 21.58
N SER A 176 -10.92 6.35 21.22
CA SER A 176 -11.04 4.89 21.25
C SER A 176 -10.52 4.22 19.95
N GLY A 177 -10.14 5.00 18.95
CA GLY A 177 -9.89 4.56 17.59
C GLY A 177 -8.55 3.84 17.40
N ILE A 178 -8.59 2.80 16.57
CA ILE A 178 -7.42 2.15 15.98
C ILE A 178 -7.65 1.95 14.49
N GLY A 179 -6.58 2.12 13.69
CA GLY A 179 -6.61 1.91 12.25
C GLY A 179 -5.28 1.41 11.71
N TYR A 180 -5.25 1.11 10.40
CA TYR A 180 -4.01 0.75 9.70
C TYR A 180 -3.90 1.55 8.38
N ILE A 181 -2.70 2.04 8.10
CA ILE A 181 -2.40 2.91 6.96
C ILE A 181 -1.01 2.62 6.38
N GLY A 182 -0.76 2.98 5.14
CA GLY A 182 0.60 2.95 4.57
C GLY A 182 1.52 3.96 5.25
N VAL A 183 2.82 3.63 5.35
CA VAL A 183 3.83 4.47 6.03
C VAL A 183 3.93 5.88 5.44
N GLY A 184 3.70 6.05 4.14
CA GLY A 184 3.68 7.37 3.50
C GLY A 184 2.64 8.31 4.12
N TYR A 185 1.50 7.79 4.56
CA TYR A 185 0.49 8.57 5.29
C TYR A 185 0.84 8.74 6.77
N ALA A 186 1.50 7.74 7.36
CA ALA A 186 1.87 7.77 8.77
C ALA A 186 2.90 8.87 9.08
N LYS A 187 3.91 9.03 8.23
CA LYS A 187 4.97 10.05 8.42
C LYS A 187 4.45 11.48 8.48
N SER A 188 3.35 11.78 7.78
CA SER A 188 2.73 13.10 7.74
C SER A 188 1.51 13.24 8.67
N ALA A 189 1.08 12.16 9.32
CA ALA A 189 -0.10 12.17 10.17
C ALA A 189 0.12 12.96 11.47
N SER A 190 -0.91 13.71 11.87
CA SER A 190 -0.92 14.42 13.14
C SER A 190 -2.15 14.01 13.96
N GLY A 191 -2.05 14.06 15.30
CA GLY A 191 -3.14 13.69 16.20
C GLY A 191 -3.34 12.17 16.35
N VAL A 192 -2.42 11.38 15.82
CA VAL A 192 -2.37 9.93 16.00
C VAL A 192 -0.99 9.49 16.52
N THR A 193 -0.96 8.38 17.24
CA THR A 193 0.26 7.68 17.63
C THR A 193 0.46 6.48 16.71
N ILE A 194 1.66 6.37 16.12
CA ILE A 194 2.06 5.24 15.30
C ILE A 194 2.65 4.20 16.24
N LEU A 195 2.09 2.99 16.20
CA LEU A 195 2.50 1.93 17.12
C LEU A 195 3.79 1.23 16.69
N ASP A 196 4.65 0.97 17.65
CA ASP A 196 5.70 -0.03 17.49
C ASP A 196 5.08 -1.43 17.55
N VAL A 197 5.57 -2.35 16.72
CA VAL A 197 5.02 -3.70 16.59
C VAL A 197 6.10 -4.74 16.83
N ALA A 198 5.77 -5.74 17.65
CA ALA A 198 6.58 -6.96 17.81
C ALA A 198 5.83 -8.18 17.25
N THR A 199 6.56 -9.17 16.80
CA THR A 199 5.95 -10.42 16.29
C THR A 199 5.20 -11.16 17.40
N LYS A 200 5.71 -11.14 18.65
CA LYS A 200 5.13 -11.81 19.82
C LYS A 200 5.45 -11.06 21.12
N GLN A 201 4.73 -11.41 22.18
CA GLN A 201 4.98 -10.89 23.52
C GLN A 201 6.43 -11.17 23.97
N GLY A 202 7.08 -10.15 24.53
CA GLY A 202 8.49 -10.20 24.92
C GLY A 202 9.49 -10.14 23.76
N GLY A 203 9.01 -9.95 22.55
CA GLY A 203 9.84 -9.73 21.37
C GLY A 203 10.32 -8.29 21.23
N ASP A 204 11.10 -8.05 20.19
CA ASP A 204 11.66 -6.75 19.85
C ASP A 204 10.58 -5.92 19.15
N TYR A 205 10.19 -4.80 19.74
CA TYR A 205 9.26 -3.85 19.15
C TYR A 205 10.01 -2.96 18.15
N LYS A 206 9.48 -2.87 16.93
CA LYS A 206 10.04 -2.07 15.85
C LYS A 206 9.02 -1.06 15.35
N SER A 207 9.49 0.13 15.01
CA SER A 207 8.67 1.17 14.42
C SER A 207 8.57 0.98 12.90
N PRO A 208 7.39 1.19 12.29
CA PRO A 208 7.28 1.30 10.83
C PRO A 208 8.03 2.50 10.26
N LEU A 209 8.40 3.49 11.10
CA LEU A 209 9.17 4.66 10.72
C LEU A 209 10.70 4.42 10.71
N ASP A 210 11.16 3.31 11.28
CA ASP A 210 12.55 2.88 11.19
C ASP A 210 12.79 2.16 9.86
N GLN A 211 13.33 2.89 8.89
CA GLN A 211 13.62 2.39 7.56
C GLN A 211 14.50 1.15 7.59
N ALA A 212 15.54 1.14 8.42
CA ALA A 212 16.45 -0.01 8.51
C ALA A 212 15.73 -1.26 9.04
N ALA A 213 14.80 -1.11 10.00
CA ALA A 213 14.00 -2.21 10.50
C ALA A 213 13.00 -2.73 9.44
N VAL A 214 12.43 -1.85 8.62
CA VAL A 214 11.51 -2.22 7.54
C VAL A 214 12.27 -2.94 6.42
N GLU A 215 13.35 -2.35 5.91
CA GLU A 215 14.17 -2.92 4.83
C GLU A 215 14.88 -4.22 5.26
N GLY A 216 15.31 -4.30 6.51
CA GLY A 216 15.94 -5.47 7.10
C GLY A 216 14.98 -6.59 7.51
N GLY A 217 13.66 -6.43 7.27
CA GLY A 217 12.64 -7.43 7.61
C GLY A 217 12.41 -7.62 9.12
N GLN A 218 12.87 -6.68 9.95
CA GLN A 218 12.68 -6.71 11.40
C GLN A 218 11.31 -6.14 11.82
N TYR A 219 10.76 -5.21 11.04
CA TYR A 219 9.39 -4.73 11.21
C TYR A 219 8.41 -5.74 10.61
N PRO A 220 7.48 -6.32 11.41
CA PRO A 220 6.74 -7.51 10.98
C PRO A 220 5.65 -7.25 9.93
N ILE A 221 5.24 -6.00 9.71
CA ILE A 221 4.18 -5.65 8.75
C ILE A 221 4.77 -4.86 7.55
N ALA A 222 5.98 -5.22 7.13
CA ALA A 222 6.61 -4.69 5.92
C ALA A 222 6.10 -5.44 4.67
N ARG A 223 5.98 -4.72 3.55
CA ARG A 223 5.56 -5.29 2.27
C ARG A 223 6.09 -4.51 1.07
N PRO A 224 6.33 -5.15 -0.06
CA PRO A 224 6.51 -4.44 -1.32
C PRO A 224 5.17 -3.91 -1.86
N LEU A 225 5.26 -2.83 -2.63
CA LEU A 225 4.18 -2.22 -3.39
C LEU A 225 4.44 -2.44 -4.88
N TYR A 226 3.38 -2.74 -5.63
CA TYR A 226 3.51 -3.30 -6.97
C TYR A 226 2.78 -2.48 -8.02
N GLN A 227 3.32 -2.55 -9.22
CA GLN A 227 2.59 -2.34 -10.45
C GLN A 227 2.55 -3.62 -11.28
N TYR A 228 1.41 -3.90 -11.91
CA TYR A 228 1.22 -5.02 -12.83
C TYR A 228 0.88 -4.51 -14.22
N VAL A 229 1.49 -5.13 -15.23
CA VAL A 229 1.24 -4.88 -16.65
C VAL A 229 0.98 -6.20 -17.38
N ASP A 230 0.39 -6.15 -18.57
CA ASP A 230 0.19 -7.33 -19.42
C ASP A 230 1.47 -7.64 -20.21
N GLY A 231 2.06 -8.80 -20.00
CA GLY A 231 3.28 -9.25 -20.66
C GLY A 231 4.51 -8.42 -20.29
N ASN A 232 5.51 -8.38 -21.16
CA ASN A 232 6.69 -7.57 -20.97
C ASN A 232 6.38 -6.09 -21.28
N PRO A 233 6.73 -5.16 -20.37
CA PRO A 233 6.50 -3.74 -20.60
C PRO A 233 7.29 -3.27 -21.84
N ALA A 234 6.66 -2.42 -22.66
CA ALA A 234 7.23 -1.86 -23.87
C ALA A 234 6.82 -0.40 -24.07
N GLY A 235 7.45 0.31 -25.00
CA GLY A 235 7.11 1.68 -25.37
C GLY A 235 7.11 2.66 -24.19
N ALA A 236 6.11 3.56 -24.15
CA ALA A 236 5.99 4.54 -23.08
C ALA A 236 5.73 3.91 -21.70
N VAL A 237 5.03 2.77 -21.65
CA VAL A 237 4.81 2.04 -20.39
C VAL A 237 6.14 1.61 -19.77
N LYS A 238 7.02 1.00 -20.57
CA LYS A 238 8.36 0.61 -20.10
C LYS A 238 9.17 1.83 -19.66
N ALA A 239 9.12 2.91 -20.44
CA ALA A 239 9.84 4.13 -20.13
C ALA A 239 9.37 4.78 -18.82
N PHE A 240 8.05 4.79 -18.56
CA PHE A 240 7.51 5.28 -17.29
C PHE A 240 7.91 4.38 -16.11
N LEU A 241 7.75 3.06 -16.23
CA LEU A 241 8.21 2.12 -15.20
C LEU A 241 9.72 2.24 -14.91
N ALA A 242 10.54 2.42 -15.96
CA ALA A 242 11.98 2.64 -15.79
C ALA A 242 12.28 3.95 -15.05
N PHE A 243 11.47 5.00 -15.27
CA PHE A 243 11.56 6.24 -14.50
C PHE A 243 11.23 6.01 -13.01
N GLU A 244 10.13 5.30 -12.70
CA GLU A 244 9.71 5.02 -11.31
C GLU A 244 10.78 4.26 -10.51
N VAL A 245 11.46 3.30 -11.15
CA VAL A 245 12.54 2.52 -10.49
C VAL A 245 13.93 3.16 -10.60
N SER A 246 14.06 4.29 -11.31
CA SER A 246 15.31 5.05 -11.40
C SER A 246 15.65 5.75 -10.08
N GLU A 247 16.87 6.29 -9.99
CA GLU A 247 17.27 7.11 -8.83
C GLU A 247 16.32 8.28 -8.59
N GLN A 248 15.83 8.93 -9.65
CA GLN A 248 14.89 10.04 -9.56
C GLN A 248 13.51 9.59 -9.06
N GLY A 249 12.96 8.50 -9.58
CA GLY A 249 11.69 7.93 -9.12
C GLY A 249 11.78 7.46 -7.67
N GLN A 250 12.87 6.80 -7.30
CA GLN A 250 13.06 6.31 -5.94
C GLN A 250 13.26 7.46 -4.92
N LYS A 251 13.77 8.62 -5.35
CA LYS A 251 13.77 9.82 -4.53
C LYS A 251 12.34 10.34 -4.28
N ILE A 252 11.46 10.28 -5.28
CA ILE A 252 10.04 10.62 -5.10
C ILE A 252 9.38 9.64 -4.12
N VAL A 253 9.73 8.34 -4.17
CA VAL A 253 9.27 7.34 -3.19
C VAL A 253 9.59 7.78 -1.76
N GLU A 254 10.81 8.25 -1.50
CA GLU A 254 11.23 8.77 -0.18
C GLU A 254 10.49 10.06 0.20
N GLU A 255 10.32 10.99 -0.74
CA GLU A 255 9.60 12.25 -0.54
C GLU A 255 8.12 12.01 -0.18
N GLU A 256 7.49 11.00 -0.79
CA GLU A 256 6.12 10.57 -0.50
C GLU A 256 6.02 9.66 0.74
N GLY A 257 7.14 9.48 1.45
CA GLY A 257 7.21 8.83 2.76
C GLY A 257 7.30 7.31 2.73
N PHE A 258 7.36 6.67 1.57
CA PHE A 258 7.64 5.25 1.42
C PHE A 258 9.14 4.97 1.47
N TYR A 259 9.54 3.71 1.32
CA TYR A 259 10.94 3.31 1.30
C TYR A 259 11.34 2.80 -0.08
N PRO A 260 12.58 3.10 -0.51
CA PRO A 260 13.09 2.64 -1.79
C PRO A 260 13.14 1.11 -1.91
N ILE A 261 13.10 0.64 -3.15
CA ILE A 261 13.23 -0.80 -3.42
C ILE A 261 14.63 -1.32 -3.09
N SER A 262 14.69 -2.51 -2.49
CA SER A 262 15.94 -3.19 -2.17
C SER A 262 16.71 -3.63 -3.42
N ALA A 263 17.99 -4.01 -3.24
CA ALA A 263 18.81 -4.58 -4.31
C ALA A 263 18.17 -5.84 -4.94
N ASP A 264 17.52 -6.68 -4.14
CA ASP A 264 16.84 -7.88 -4.62
C ASP A 264 15.67 -7.52 -5.55
N TYR A 265 14.87 -6.51 -5.21
CA TYR A 265 13.77 -6.04 -6.07
C TYR A 265 14.28 -5.33 -7.33
N LYS A 266 15.40 -4.60 -7.25
CA LYS A 266 16.07 -4.07 -8.44
C LYS A 266 16.49 -5.21 -9.39
N THR A 267 17.04 -6.29 -8.84
CA THR A 267 17.40 -7.49 -9.61
C THR A 267 16.16 -8.19 -10.20
N GLU A 268 15.05 -8.22 -9.44
CA GLU A 268 13.78 -8.76 -9.94
C GLU A 268 13.23 -7.93 -11.11
N ASN A 269 13.26 -6.61 -11.01
CA ASN A 269 12.79 -5.70 -12.06
C ASN A 269 13.70 -5.71 -13.30
N ALA A 270 15.00 -5.96 -13.14
CA ALA A 270 15.98 -5.98 -14.23
C ALA A 270 15.68 -7.03 -15.32
N LYS A 271 14.92 -8.09 -15.01
CA LYS A 271 14.46 -9.08 -16.02
C LYS A 271 13.52 -8.46 -17.08
N PHE A 272 12.93 -7.31 -16.79
CA PHE A 272 12.13 -6.53 -17.73
C PHE A 272 12.93 -5.41 -18.41
N GLY A 273 14.24 -5.31 -18.09
CA GLY A 273 15.13 -4.24 -18.55
C GLY A 273 14.79 -2.88 -17.92
N LEU A 274 14.41 -2.93 -16.64
CA LEU A 274 14.14 -1.78 -15.77
C LEU A 274 15.27 -1.59 -14.78
#